data_3f78eb04ff889d8c6dae53557cd59967
#
_entry.id   3f78eb04ff889d8c6dae53557cd59967
#
_cell.length_a   1.000
_cell.length_b   1.000
_cell.length_c   1.000
_cell.angle_alpha   90.00
_cell.angle_beta   90.00
_cell.angle_gamma   90.00
#
_symmetry.space_group_name_H-M   'P 1'
#
loop_
_entity.id
_entity.type
_entity.pdbx_description
1 polymer ?
#
loop_
_entity_poly.entity_id
_entity_poly.type
_entity_poly.pdbx_seq_one_letter_code
_entity_poly.pdbx_strand_id
1 'polypeptide(L)'
;MIQRFVHTYGLRALIVLTVLLSASASASTATGEWRFRVFLDDAEIGYHHFRLRGQGPEQQLESEARYNVKFLYVTVYNYAHDSRERWQGSCLRQIDASTQDNGKALAVRGAQDGGRFVVSGTRGQDLDIGRRSHHEVWSPAARQQPRPSRQARQP
;
A
#
# COMPACT_ATOMS: atom_id res chain seq x y z
N MET A 1 -26.27 31.49 59.16
CA MET A 1 -25.17 32.05 58.32
C MET A 1 -24.20 30.99 57.83
N ILE A 2 -24.68 29.79 57.44
CA ILE A 2 -23.82 28.59 57.08
C ILE A 2 -24.11 28.06 55.67
N GLN A 3 -25.05 28.64 54.94
CA GLN A 3 -25.52 28.05 53.66
C GLN A 3 -24.87 28.62 52.37
N ARG A 4 -23.87 29.50 52.45
CA ARG A 4 -23.23 30.14 51.28
C ARG A 4 -21.87 29.54 50.91
N PHE A 5 -21.30 28.64 51.69
CA PHE A 5 -19.94 28.11 51.44
C PHE A 5 -19.90 26.81 50.62
N VAL A 6 -21.00 26.09 50.50
CA VAL A 6 -20.97 24.77 49.85
C VAL A 6 -21.03 24.83 48.33
N HIS A 7 -21.55 25.92 47.72
CA HIS A 7 -21.73 26.03 46.27
C HIS A 7 -20.46 26.39 45.48
N THR A 8 -19.49 27.04 46.13
CA THR A 8 -18.27 27.49 45.41
C THR A 8 -17.21 26.42 45.22
N TYR A 9 -17.17 25.41 46.06
CA TYR A 9 -16.21 24.31 45.94
C TYR A 9 -16.65 23.23 44.93
N GLY A 10 -17.96 23.00 44.81
CA GLY A 10 -18.51 22.04 43.86
C GLY A 10 -18.29 22.43 42.40
N LEU A 11 -18.41 23.71 42.08
CA LEU A 11 -18.23 24.21 40.71
C LEU A 11 -16.75 24.20 40.26
N ARG A 12 -15.84 24.47 41.19
CA ARG A 12 -14.40 24.45 40.92
C ARG A 12 -13.85 23.03 40.78
N ALA A 13 -14.37 22.05 41.49
CA ALA A 13 -14.01 20.65 41.35
C ALA A 13 -14.49 20.05 40.02
N LEU A 14 -15.65 20.49 39.50
CA LEU A 14 -16.19 20.04 38.22
C LEU A 14 -15.35 20.54 37.02
N ILE A 15 -14.83 21.79 37.10
CA ILE A 15 -13.99 22.39 36.04
C ILE A 15 -12.61 21.71 35.97
N VAL A 16 -12.05 21.30 37.11
CA VAL A 16 -10.75 20.61 37.14
C VAL A 16 -10.85 19.20 36.58
N LEU A 17 -11.98 18.52 36.75
CA LEU A 17 -12.18 17.14 36.23
C LEU A 17 -12.35 17.10 34.69
N THR A 18 -12.89 18.18 34.09
CA THR A 18 -13.09 18.24 32.63
C THR A 18 -11.80 18.51 31.84
N VAL A 19 -10.75 19.07 32.45
CA VAL A 19 -9.48 19.39 31.80
C VAL A 19 -8.57 18.15 31.68
N LEU A 20 -8.79 17.10 32.48
CA LEU A 20 -7.95 15.91 32.51
C LEU A 20 -8.29 14.82 31.44
N LEU A 21 -9.36 15.01 30.64
CA LEU A 21 -9.75 14.06 29.58
C LEU A 21 -9.32 14.49 28.19
N SER A 22 -8.32 15.33 28.05
CA SER A 22 -7.65 15.55 26.76
C SER A 22 -6.79 14.32 26.46
N ALA A 23 -7.43 13.24 26.02
CA ALA A 23 -6.74 12.08 25.49
C ALA A 23 -6.00 12.53 24.22
N SER A 24 -4.71 12.76 24.34
CA SER A 24 -3.82 12.99 23.20
C SER A 24 -3.90 11.74 22.34
N ALA A 25 -4.62 11.81 21.22
CA ALA A 25 -4.59 10.76 20.19
C ALA A 25 -3.18 10.74 19.60
N SER A 26 -2.32 9.87 20.14
CA SER A 26 -1.00 9.62 19.58
C SER A 26 -1.19 9.00 18.19
N ALA A 27 -0.82 9.73 17.14
CA ALA A 27 -0.79 9.18 15.80
C ALA A 27 0.20 8.00 15.78
N SER A 28 -0.31 6.81 15.51
CA SER A 28 0.52 5.61 15.39
C SER A 28 1.44 5.76 14.18
N THR A 29 2.76 5.69 14.41
CA THR A 29 3.74 5.68 13.33
C THR A 29 3.84 4.26 12.79
N ALA A 30 3.45 4.08 11.53
CA ALA A 30 3.65 2.82 10.82
C ALA A 30 5.05 2.85 10.17
N THR A 31 5.93 1.95 10.61
CA THR A 31 7.26 1.80 10.05
C THR A 31 7.57 0.31 9.96
N GLY A 32 8.01 -0.13 8.79
CA GLY A 32 8.39 -1.53 8.55
C GLY A 32 9.41 -1.63 7.43
N GLU A 33 10.32 -2.58 7.55
CA GLU A 33 11.26 -2.93 6.50
C GLU A 33 11.27 -4.45 6.35
N TRP A 34 11.11 -4.92 5.12
CA TRP A 34 11.15 -6.34 4.79
C TRP A 34 12.16 -6.54 3.69
N ARG A 35 13.03 -7.53 3.86
CA ARG A 35 14.07 -7.89 2.93
C ARG A 35 13.95 -9.36 2.58
N PHE A 36 13.69 -9.63 1.32
CA PHE A 36 13.55 -10.99 0.79
C PHE A 36 14.73 -11.28 -0.13
N ARG A 37 15.33 -12.45 0.01
CA ARG A 37 16.23 -13.04 -0.98
C ARG A 37 15.38 -13.84 -1.95
N VAL A 38 15.68 -13.75 -3.23
CA VAL A 38 14.92 -14.43 -4.30
C VAL A 38 15.79 -15.51 -4.90
N PHE A 39 15.21 -16.69 -5.00
CA PHE A 39 15.89 -17.88 -5.52
C PHE A 39 15.15 -18.40 -6.74
N LEU A 40 15.89 -18.90 -7.71
CA LEU A 40 15.42 -19.71 -8.82
C LEU A 40 16.03 -21.10 -8.63
N ASP A 41 15.21 -22.11 -8.37
CA ASP A 41 15.64 -23.37 -7.82
C ASP A 41 16.47 -23.13 -6.54
N ASP A 42 17.70 -23.58 -6.45
CA ASP A 42 18.58 -23.39 -5.30
C ASP A 42 19.56 -22.20 -5.46
N ALA A 43 19.53 -21.52 -6.61
CA ALA A 43 20.42 -20.40 -6.90
C ALA A 43 19.79 -19.06 -6.49
N GLU A 44 20.51 -18.27 -5.67
CA GLU A 44 20.10 -16.91 -5.39
C GLU A 44 20.25 -16.04 -6.64
N ILE A 45 19.15 -15.44 -7.07
CA ILE A 45 19.10 -14.58 -8.26
C ILE A 45 18.95 -13.10 -7.93
N GLY A 46 18.74 -12.75 -6.64
CA GLY A 46 18.59 -11.36 -6.24
C GLY A 46 17.75 -11.14 -4.99
N TYR A 47 17.16 -9.96 -4.90
CA TYR A 47 16.41 -9.52 -3.73
C TYR A 47 15.15 -8.72 -4.08
N HIS A 48 14.25 -8.63 -3.09
CA HIS A 48 13.11 -7.73 -3.09
C HIS A 48 12.99 -7.09 -1.71
N HIS A 49 13.11 -5.79 -1.63
CA HIS A 49 13.01 -5.00 -0.41
C HIS A 49 11.75 -4.15 -0.41
N PHE A 50 11.15 -4.02 0.76
CA PHE A 50 10.02 -3.13 1.01
C PHE A 50 10.31 -2.25 2.21
N ARG A 51 9.94 -0.97 2.12
CA ARG A 51 9.96 -0.03 3.23
C ARG A 51 8.63 0.66 3.35
N LEU A 52 8.01 0.52 4.51
CA LEU A 52 6.79 1.22 4.88
C LEU A 52 7.12 2.35 5.86
N ARG A 53 6.64 3.55 5.58
CA ARG A 53 6.75 4.71 6.45
C ARG A 53 5.43 5.45 6.47
N GLY A 54 5.08 6.05 7.63
CA GLY A 54 3.89 6.87 7.69
C GLY A 54 3.42 7.17 9.10
N GLN A 55 2.41 8.02 9.20
CA GLN A 55 1.75 8.36 10.44
C GLN A 55 0.23 8.30 10.24
N GLY A 56 -0.46 7.61 11.15
CA GLY A 56 -1.90 7.45 11.09
C GLY A 56 -2.36 6.81 9.76
N PRO A 57 -3.31 7.43 9.06
CA PRO A 57 -3.82 6.89 7.81
C PRO A 57 -2.88 7.11 6.61
N GLU A 58 -1.92 8.02 6.71
CA GLU A 58 -1.02 8.33 5.60
C GLU A 58 0.21 7.44 5.66
N GLN A 59 0.42 6.66 4.61
CA GLN A 59 1.51 5.71 4.50
C GLN A 59 2.19 5.82 3.14
N GLN A 60 3.49 5.61 3.13
CA GLN A 60 4.31 5.49 1.93
C GLN A 60 4.96 4.12 1.93
N LEU A 61 4.76 3.37 0.86
CA LEU A 61 5.42 2.10 0.60
C LEU A 61 6.43 2.30 -0.54
N GLU A 62 7.67 1.94 -0.28
CA GLU A 62 8.73 1.84 -1.29
C GLU A 62 9.03 0.37 -1.53
N SER A 63 9.20 -0.02 -2.80
CA SER A 63 9.57 -1.36 -3.22
C SER A 63 10.76 -1.30 -4.15
N GLU A 64 11.74 -2.16 -3.93
CA GLU A 64 12.93 -2.30 -4.75
C GLU A 64 13.21 -3.77 -5.02
N ALA A 65 13.20 -4.19 -6.29
CA ALA A 65 13.54 -5.55 -6.69
C ALA A 65 14.69 -5.55 -7.71
N ARG A 66 15.63 -6.46 -7.53
CA ARG A 66 16.77 -6.68 -8.45
C ARG A 66 16.97 -8.18 -8.62
N TYR A 67 16.89 -8.64 -9.88
CA TYR A 67 17.14 -10.04 -10.21
C TYR A 67 18.17 -10.14 -11.34
N ASN A 68 19.07 -11.09 -11.24
CA ASN A 68 20.06 -11.40 -12.23
C ASN A 68 20.19 -12.91 -12.36
N VAL A 69 19.67 -13.46 -13.48
CA VAL A 69 19.75 -14.88 -13.76
C VAL A 69 20.96 -15.15 -14.64
N LYS A 70 21.82 -16.06 -14.21
CA LYS A 70 23.03 -16.47 -14.94
C LYS A 70 22.91 -17.93 -15.36
N PHE A 71 23.35 -18.21 -16.56
CA PHE A 71 23.52 -19.57 -17.08
C PHE A 71 24.94 -19.70 -17.60
N LEU A 72 25.71 -20.67 -17.09
CA LEU A 72 27.12 -20.89 -17.44
C LEU A 72 27.95 -19.59 -17.40
N TYR A 73 27.83 -18.80 -16.30
CA TYR A 73 28.50 -17.52 -16.06
C TYR A 73 28.03 -16.34 -16.93
N VAL A 74 27.10 -16.57 -17.86
CA VAL A 74 26.51 -15.50 -18.69
C VAL A 74 25.20 -15.05 -18.09
N THR A 75 25.00 -13.73 -17.99
CA THR A 75 23.70 -13.16 -17.61
C THR A 75 22.72 -13.36 -18.75
N VAL A 76 21.68 -14.15 -18.50
CA VAL A 76 20.62 -14.46 -19.47
C VAL A 76 19.35 -13.66 -19.21
N TYR A 77 19.19 -13.12 -18.00
CA TYR A 77 18.06 -12.26 -17.64
C TYR A 77 18.45 -11.24 -16.56
N ASN A 78 18.02 -10.01 -16.73
CA ASN A 78 18.21 -8.94 -15.77
C ASN A 78 16.90 -8.20 -15.54
N TYR A 79 16.56 -7.98 -14.27
CA TYR A 79 15.35 -7.27 -13.87
C TYR A 79 15.65 -6.28 -12.76
N ALA A 80 15.19 -5.05 -12.94
CA ALA A 80 15.21 -4.01 -11.92
C ALA A 80 13.85 -3.34 -11.85
N HIS A 81 13.31 -3.23 -10.64
CA HIS A 81 12.04 -2.56 -10.38
C HIS A 81 12.14 -1.68 -9.15
N ASP A 82 11.63 -0.47 -9.27
CA ASP A 82 11.49 0.50 -8.20
C ASP A 82 10.07 1.04 -8.21
N SER A 83 9.41 1.10 -7.05
CA SER A 83 8.12 1.76 -6.92
C SER A 83 8.01 2.57 -5.64
N ARG A 84 7.20 3.63 -5.71
CA ARG A 84 6.73 4.42 -4.58
C ARG A 84 5.24 4.54 -4.63
N GLU A 85 4.61 4.23 -3.52
CA GLU A 85 3.17 4.28 -3.35
C GLU A 85 2.82 5.16 -2.17
N ARG A 86 1.78 5.98 -2.34
CA ARG A 86 1.17 6.75 -1.25
C ARG A 86 -0.22 6.23 -0.98
N TRP A 87 -0.47 5.94 0.27
CA TRP A 87 -1.72 5.37 0.75
C TRP A 87 -2.38 6.30 1.76
N GLN A 88 -3.71 6.32 1.77
CA GLN A 88 -4.52 6.95 2.81
C GLN A 88 -5.51 5.90 3.33
N GLY A 89 -5.24 5.35 4.49
CA GLY A 89 -5.90 4.15 4.98
C GLY A 89 -5.69 2.99 4.02
N SER A 90 -6.78 2.41 3.50
CA SER A 90 -6.75 1.34 2.51
C SER A 90 -6.81 1.84 1.05
N CYS A 91 -6.80 3.16 0.83
CA CYS A 91 -6.91 3.74 -0.50
C CYS A 91 -5.55 4.15 -1.05
N LEU A 92 -5.15 3.61 -2.22
CA LEU A 92 -4.00 4.08 -2.98
C LEU A 92 -4.29 5.48 -3.53
N ARG A 93 -3.41 6.44 -3.21
CA ARG A 93 -3.51 7.82 -3.66
C ARG A 93 -2.60 8.13 -4.83
N GLN A 94 -1.44 7.52 -4.84
CA GLN A 94 -0.45 7.73 -5.89
C GLN A 94 0.45 6.49 -6.01
N ILE A 95 0.85 6.18 -7.24
CA ILE A 95 1.92 5.23 -7.55
C ILE A 95 2.85 5.84 -8.59
N ASP A 96 4.15 5.63 -8.41
CA ASP A 96 5.18 5.91 -9.39
C ASP A 96 6.12 4.70 -9.41
N ALA A 97 6.19 4.02 -10.55
CA ALA A 97 6.97 2.81 -10.69
C ALA A 97 7.78 2.81 -11.99
N SER A 98 9.01 2.33 -11.90
CA SER A 98 9.89 2.09 -13.05
C SER A 98 10.38 0.66 -13.05
N THR A 99 10.46 0.06 -14.22
CA THR A 99 10.93 -1.31 -14.40
C THR A 99 11.88 -1.38 -15.59
N GLN A 100 13.00 -2.06 -15.39
CA GLN A 100 13.87 -2.52 -16.46
C GLN A 100 13.73 -4.05 -16.55
N ASP A 101 13.15 -4.53 -17.62
CA ASP A 101 12.90 -5.95 -17.87
C ASP A 101 13.74 -6.40 -19.05
N ASN A 102 14.90 -6.98 -18.74
CA ASN A 102 15.86 -7.47 -19.74
C ASN A 102 16.17 -6.43 -20.84
N GLY A 103 16.49 -5.20 -20.42
CA GLY A 103 16.78 -4.06 -21.30
C GLY A 103 15.56 -3.28 -21.79
N LYS A 104 14.35 -3.72 -21.45
CA LYS A 104 13.11 -3.02 -21.79
C LYS A 104 12.66 -2.12 -20.64
N ALA A 105 12.63 -0.82 -20.90
CA ALA A 105 12.17 0.16 -19.90
C ALA A 105 10.64 0.28 -19.90
N LEU A 106 10.06 0.20 -18.73
CA LEU A 106 8.63 0.38 -18.48
C LEU A 106 8.48 1.38 -17.33
N ALA A 107 7.46 2.24 -17.42
CA ALA A 107 7.07 3.14 -16.33
C ALA A 107 5.56 3.14 -16.15
N VAL A 108 5.12 3.29 -14.91
CA VAL A 108 3.71 3.44 -14.53
C VAL A 108 3.61 4.59 -13.56
N ARG A 109 2.68 5.50 -13.82
CA ARG A 109 2.30 6.57 -12.90
C ARG A 109 0.81 6.54 -12.72
N GLY A 110 0.36 6.65 -11.49
CA GLY A 110 -1.05 6.71 -11.18
C GLY A 110 -1.31 7.68 -10.04
N ALA A 111 -2.42 8.39 -10.14
CA ALA A 111 -2.86 9.28 -9.08
C ALA A 111 -4.37 9.35 -8.99
N GLN A 112 -4.87 9.71 -7.82
CA GLN A 112 -6.28 9.95 -7.62
C GLN A 112 -6.64 11.34 -8.16
N ASP A 113 -7.63 11.39 -9.05
CA ASP A 113 -8.18 12.60 -9.65
C ASP A 113 -9.70 12.54 -9.66
N GLY A 114 -10.38 13.54 -9.08
CA GLY A 114 -11.84 13.68 -9.10
C GLY A 114 -12.61 12.45 -8.59
N GLY A 115 -12.06 11.66 -7.66
CA GLY A 115 -12.66 10.43 -7.12
C GLY A 115 -12.42 9.17 -7.97
N ARG A 116 -11.61 9.26 -9.03
CA ARG A 116 -11.13 8.16 -9.85
C ARG A 116 -9.62 8.01 -9.71
N PHE A 117 -9.10 6.82 -9.92
CA PHE A 117 -7.66 6.59 -9.97
C PHE A 117 -7.25 6.46 -11.44
N VAL A 118 -6.50 7.46 -11.92
CA VAL A 118 -6.01 7.55 -13.30
C VAL A 118 -4.61 6.97 -13.37
N VAL A 119 -4.35 6.07 -14.31
CA VAL A 119 -3.06 5.42 -14.50
C VAL A 119 -2.56 5.69 -15.92
N SER A 120 -1.33 6.17 -16.03
CA SER A 120 -0.59 6.27 -17.28
C SER A 120 0.65 5.38 -17.27
N GLY A 121 1.02 4.84 -18.41
CA GLY A 121 2.19 3.96 -18.52
C GLY A 121 2.89 4.08 -19.88
N THR A 122 4.09 3.52 -19.97
CA THR A 122 4.93 3.55 -21.18
C THR A 122 4.23 2.97 -22.42
N ARG A 123 3.18 2.16 -22.26
CA ARG A 123 2.41 1.59 -23.38
C ARG A 123 1.27 2.48 -23.90
N GLY A 124 1.15 3.71 -23.37
CA GLY A 124 0.23 4.72 -23.93
C GLY A 124 -1.26 4.42 -23.73
N GLN A 125 -1.61 3.57 -22.77
CA GLN A 125 -3.00 3.36 -22.39
C GLN A 125 -3.25 4.00 -21.03
N ASP A 126 -4.00 5.09 -21.03
CA ASP A 126 -4.61 5.61 -19.81
C ASP A 126 -5.72 4.64 -19.39
N LEU A 127 -5.46 3.88 -18.35
CA LEU A 127 -6.46 3.00 -17.73
C LEU A 127 -7.16 3.77 -16.62
N ASP A 128 -8.42 4.09 -16.84
CA ASP A 128 -9.31 4.54 -15.79
C ASP A 128 -9.68 3.33 -14.92
N ILE A 129 -9.00 3.14 -13.82
CA ILE A 129 -9.36 2.15 -12.81
C ILE A 129 -10.39 2.81 -11.90
N GLY A 130 -11.66 2.75 -12.31
CA GLY A 130 -12.79 3.19 -11.51
C GLY A 130 -12.74 2.59 -10.10
N ARG A 131 -13.39 3.26 -9.15
CA ARG A 131 -13.50 3.01 -7.70
C ARG A 131 -13.70 1.51 -7.35
N ARG A 132 -12.68 0.67 -7.51
CA ARG A 132 -12.64 -0.65 -6.85
C ARG A 132 -11.88 -0.50 -5.54
N SER A 133 -12.57 -0.73 -4.44
CA SER A 133 -11.94 -0.79 -3.14
C SER A 133 -10.88 -1.90 -3.16
N HIS A 134 -9.73 -1.62 -2.60
CA HIS A 134 -8.58 -2.54 -2.51
C HIS A 134 -8.93 -3.92 -1.90
N HIS A 135 -10.07 -4.01 -1.23
CA HIS A 135 -10.59 -5.24 -0.63
C HIS A 135 -10.98 -6.31 -1.65
N GLU A 136 -11.35 -5.93 -2.89
CA GLU A 136 -11.76 -6.90 -3.92
C GLU A 136 -10.59 -7.48 -4.72
N VAL A 137 -9.45 -6.78 -4.80
CA VAL A 137 -8.29 -7.22 -5.57
C VAL A 137 -7.45 -8.26 -4.81
N TRP A 138 -7.52 -8.29 -3.47
CA TRP A 138 -6.69 -9.15 -2.61
C TRP A 138 -7.48 -10.10 -1.71
N SER A 139 -8.76 -10.35 -1.98
CA SER A 139 -9.51 -11.35 -1.21
C SER A 139 -9.09 -12.75 -1.66
N PRO A 140 -8.62 -13.63 -0.76
CA PRO A 140 -8.38 -15.04 -1.06
C PRO A 140 -9.63 -15.77 -1.58
N ALA A 141 -10.83 -15.24 -1.29
CA ALA A 141 -12.11 -15.77 -1.75
C ALA A 141 -12.32 -15.58 -3.28
N ALA A 142 -11.66 -14.61 -3.92
CA ALA A 142 -11.77 -14.41 -5.37
C ALA A 142 -11.13 -15.55 -6.19
N ARG A 143 -10.32 -16.40 -5.57
CA ARG A 143 -9.71 -17.59 -6.22
C ARG A 143 -10.61 -18.82 -6.26
N GLN A 144 -11.79 -18.78 -5.63
CA GLN A 144 -12.70 -19.94 -5.56
C GLN A 144 -13.92 -19.84 -6.48
N GLN A 145 -13.95 -18.90 -7.42
CA GLN A 145 -15.01 -18.93 -8.44
C GLN A 145 -14.73 -20.06 -9.42
N PRO A 146 -15.64 -21.05 -9.54
CA PRO A 146 -15.52 -22.11 -10.55
C PRO A 146 -15.52 -21.44 -11.94
N ARG A 147 -14.58 -21.81 -12.80
CA ARG A 147 -14.61 -21.40 -14.21
C ARG A 147 -15.96 -21.82 -14.79
N PRO A 148 -16.69 -20.92 -15.50
CA PRO A 148 -17.90 -21.33 -16.20
C PRO A 148 -17.52 -22.43 -17.19
N SER A 149 -18.16 -23.57 -17.04
CA SER A 149 -18.02 -24.70 -17.95
C SER A 149 -18.40 -24.22 -19.36
N ARG A 150 -17.47 -24.37 -20.32
CA ARG A 150 -17.78 -24.24 -21.75
C ARG A 150 -18.85 -25.31 -22.05
N GLN A 151 -20.09 -24.88 -22.17
CA GLN A 151 -21.10 -25.72 -22.81
C GLN A 151 -20.69 -25.86 -24.27
N ALA A 152 -20.26 -27.07 -24.62
CA ALA A 152 -20.08 -27.48 -25.99
C ALA A 152 -21.43 -27.31 -26.74
N ARG A 153 -21.45 -26.42 -27.75
CA ARG A 153 -22.51 -26.46 -28.75
C ARG A 153 -22.25 -27.75 -29.53
N GLN A 154 -23.14 -28.68 -29.36
CA GLN A 154 -23.28 -29.80 -30.31
C GLN A 154 -24.04 -29.34 -31.56
N PRO A 155 -23.78 -29.95 -32.72
CA PRO A 155 -24.27 -29.58 -34.03
C PRO A 155 -25.78 -29.78 -34.20
#